data_3b261226bcd0bac2b9e6be63ee64efe9
#
_entry.id   3b261226bcd0bac2b9e6be63ee64efe9
#
_cell.length_a   1.000
_cell.length_b   1.000
_cell.length_c   1.000
_cell.angle_alpha   90.00
_cell.angle_beta   90.00
_cell.angle_gamma   90.00
#
_symmetry.space_group_name_H-M   'P 1'
#
loop_
_entity.id
_entity.type
_entity.pdbx_description
1 polymer ?
#
loop_
_entity_poly.entity_id
_entity_poly.type
_entity_poly.pdbx_seq_one_letter_code
_entity_poly.pdbx_strand_id
1 'polypeptide(L)'
;MYVVLDSNIWISELGLQSTLGAAVRFYLKRNNAVLAIPEVIKLESEHNLRNRLNDYISSIQKNHSSLLSIFGKLKEVVLPNNEDIENLIDNLFTNIDIEFVEIPFGIDSAKNSFLKTIDKLPPSDKSQQFKDGVIWADCVGLLSKGDVHLVTEDKAFYQDRQYSKGLVSNLKNEIASFENNLFLYSSLHDLIKSIQSDVAILPEDLLKSFLENNEESVNRTLERVGFEIGDIEDSVISSFATESPSLLYVEFELLITCNAVIDDGRSNGRLMLSGDGQLDLDAGTYSELRNFGEEFVYISPDGAEEKTKNTVIFIDSAVIGHKEVKHSVRYKLD
;
A
#
# COMPACT_ATOMS: atom_id res chain seq x y z
N MET A 1 -4.27 -20.61 12.26
CA MET A 1 -4.62 -19.26 11.79
C MET A 1 -4.42 -19.20 10.29
N TYR A 2 -5.40 -18.73 9.53
CA TYR A 2 -5.33 -18.54 8.08
C TYR A 2 -5.31 -17.06 7.74
N VAL A 3 -4.50 -16.66 6.78
CA VAL A 3 -4.46 -15.28 6.27
C VAL A 3 -4.85 -15.30 4.81
N VAL A 4 -5.83 -14.48 4.44
CA VAL A 4 -6.30 -14.29 3.06
C VAL A 4 -6.01 -12.86 2.67
N LEU A 5 -5.26 -12.67 1.58
CA LEU A 5 -4.94 -11.36 1.02
C LEU A 5 -5.72 -11.16 -0.27
N ASP A 6 -6.46 -10.08 -0.37
CA ASP A 6 -7.20 -9.73 -1.58
C ASP A 6 -6.28 -9.46 -2.78
N SER A 7 -6.79 -9.56 -4.00
CA SER A 7 -6.04 -9.41 -5.25
C SER A 7 -5.27 -8.09 -5.33
N ASN A 8 -5.86 -7.00 -4.86
CA ASN A 8 -5.18 -5.69 -4.84
C ASN A 8 -3.94 -5.69 -3.96
N ILE A 9 -3.98 -6.38 -2.82
CA ILE A 9 -2.85 -6.51 -1.91
C ILE A 9 -1.72 -7.33 -2.57
N TRP A 10 -2.06 -8.45 -3.21
CA TRP A 10 -1.09 -9.26 -3.95
C TRP A 10 -0.35 -8.46 -5.03
N ILE A 11 -1.09 -7.63 -5.76
CA ILE A 11 -0.54 -6.83 -6.86
C ILE A 11 0.31 -5.69 -6.31
N SER A 12 -0.13 -5.00 -5.25
CA SER A 12 0.60 -3.87 -4.68
C SER A 12 1.92 -4.28 -4.05
N GLU A 13 1.98 -5.48 -3.47
CA GLU A 13 3.15 -6.00 -2.78
C GLU A 13 3.95 -7.02 -3.61
N LEU A 14 3.61 -7.20 -4.88
CA LEU A 14 4.26 -8.12 -5.82
C LEU A 14 4.56 -9.51 -5.25
N GLY A 15 3.53 -10.15 -4.73
CA GLY A 15 3.71 -11.46 -4.10
C GLY A 15 4.48 -11.38 -2.77
N LEU A 16 4.32 -10.30 -2.02
CA LEU A 16 5.00 -10.04 -0.75
C LEU A 16 6.53 -9.87 -0.88
N GLN A 17 7.01 -9.40 -2.04
CA GLN A 17 8.44 -9.14 -2.25
C GLN A 17 8.87 -7.72 -1.83
N SER A 18 7.92 -6.86 -1.46
CA SER A 18 8.22 -5.53 -0.93
C SER A 18 8.81 -5.59 0.49
N THR A 19 9.30 -4.47 0.99
CA THR A 19 9.76 -4.33 2.38
C THR A 19 8.65 -4.65 3.38
N LEU A 20 7.44 -4.12 3.13
CA LEU A 20 6.26 -4.44 3.92
C LEU A 20 5.90 -5.94 3.80
N GLY A 21 6.03 -6.50 2.61
CA GLY A 21 5.87 -7.94 2.35
C GLY A 21 6.82 -8.80 3.19
N ALA A 22 8.08 -8.39 3.35
CA ALA A 22 9.05 -9.08 4.21
C ALA A 22 8.61 -9.10 5.68
N ALA A 23 8.09 -7.98 6.20
CA ALA A 23 7.53 -7.93 7.55
C ALA A 23 6.29 -8.84 7.69
N VAL A 24 5.44 -8.89 6.67
CA VAL A 24 4.28 -9.81 6.64
C VAL A 24 4.74 -11.27 6.64
N ARG A 25 5.71 -11.65 5.79
CA ARG A 25 6.26 -13.02 5.79
C ARG A 25 6.81 -13.40 7.15
N PHE A 26 7.56 -12.50 7.80
CA PHE A 26 8.04 -12.71 9.17
C PHE A 26 6.87 -12.92 10.15
N TYR A 27 5.82 -12.11 10.07
CA TYR A 27 4.62 -12.27 10.90
C TYR A 27 3.97 -13.63 10.71
N LEU A 28 3.76 -14.03 9.47
CA LEU A 28 3.14 -15.32 9.14
C LEU A 28 3.95 -16.49 9.70
N LYS A 29 5.28 -16.49 9.52
CA LYS A 29 6.18 -17.51 10.08
C LYS A 29 6.14 -17.55 11.61
N ARG A 30 6.24 -16.39 12.25
CA ARG A 30 6.25 -16.28 13.72
C ARG A 30 4.97 -16.80 14.38
N ASN A 31 3.82 -16.61 13.71
CA ASN A 31 2.53 -17.02 14.22
C ASN A 31 2.09 -18.41 13.71
N ASN A 32 2.94 -19.15 13.01
CA ASN A 32 2.59 -20.39 12.31
C ASN A 32 1.30 -20.24 11.50
N ALA A 33 1.19 -19.11 10.79
CA ALA A 33 0.06 -18.78 9.99
C ALA A 33 0.18 -19.42 8.61
N VAL A 34 -0.92 -19.92 8.09
CA VAL A 34 -1.04 -20.46 6.74
C VAL A 34 -1.63 -19.38 5.83
N LEU A 35 -0.93 -19.05 4.77
CA LEU A 35 -1.44 -18.16 3.75
C LEU A 35 -2.45 -18.91 2.88
N ALA A 36 -3.72 -18.53 2.91
CA ALA A 36 -4.75 -19.16 2.11
C ALA A 36 -5.01 -18.33 0.85
N ILE A 37 -4.89 -18.99 -0.31
CA ILE A 37 -4.98 -18.36 -1.63
C ILE A 37 -6.19 -18.93 -2.36
N PRO A 38 -7.36 -18.27 -2.30
CA PRO A 38 -8.49 -18.61 -3.16
C PRO A 38 -8.13 -18.50 -4.64
N GLU A 39 -8.52 -19.48 -5.43
CA GLU A 39 -8.25 -19.53 -6.87
C GLU A 39 -8.78 -18.27 -7.58
N VAL A 40 -9.91 -17.72 -7.13
CA VAL A 40 -10.48 -16.48 -7.68
C VAL A 40 -9.53 -15.29 -7.45
N ILE A 41 -8.86 -15.20 -6.31
CA ILE A 41 -7.86 -14.17 -6.03
C ILE A 41 -6.65 -14.34 -6.92
N LYS A 42 -6.15 -15.59 -7.06
CA LYS A 42 -5.00 -15.92 -7.92
C LYS A 42 -5.25 -15.47 -9.35
N LEU A 43 -6.34 -15.95 -9.95
CA LEU A 43 -6.72 -15.62 -11.34
C LEU A 43 -6.95 -14.12 -11.54
N GLU A 44 -7.57 -13.45 -10.58
CA GLU A 44 -7.78 -12.01 -10.65
C GLU A 44 -6.48 -11.22 -10.56
N SER A 45 -5.59 -11.60 -9.65
CA SER A 45 -4.29 -10.94 -9.49
C SER A 45 -3.45 -11.09 -10.76
N GLU A 46 -3.36 -12.29 -11.32
CA GLU A 46 -2.65 -12.56 -12.57
C GLU A 46 -3.21 -11.73 -13.73
N HIS A 47 -4.55 -11.72 -13.89
CA HIS A 47 -5.22 -10.96 -14.94
C HIS A 47 -4.99 -9.45 -14.80
N ASN A 48 -5.19 -8.91 -13.61
CA ASN A 48 -5.08 -7.48 -13.37
C ASN A 48 -3.63 -7.00 -13.48
N LEU A 49 -2.66 -7.77 -12.99
CA LEU A 49 -1.24 -7.45 -13.12
C LEU A 49 -0.82 -7.44 -14.60
N ARG A 50 -1.22 -8.46 -15.38
CA ARG A 50 -0.94 -8.52 -16.82
C ARG A 50 -1.47 -7.30 -17.56
N ASN A 51 -2.72 -6.92 -17.31
CA ASN A 51 -3.35 -5.75 -17.94
C ASN A 51 -2.60 -4.46 -17.56
N ARG A 52 -2.30 -4.28 -16.28
CA ARG A 52 -1.59 -3.11 -15.78
C ARG A 52 -0.20 -2.96 -16.41
N LEU A 53 0.56 -4.06 -16.50
CA LEU A 53 1.88 -4.05 -17.13
C LEU A 53 1.81 -3.69 -18.62
N ASN A 54 0.86 -4.27 -19.34
CA ASN A 54 0.63 -3.96 -20.75
C ASN A 54 0.24 -2.49 -20.98
N ASP A 55 -0.59 -1.93 -20.11
CA ASP A 55 -0.98 -0.52 -20.16
C ASP A 55 0.21 0.40 -19.92
N TYR A 56 1.09 0.07 -18.98
CA TYR A 56 2.31 0.85 -18.72
C TYR A 56 3.27 0.80 -19.90
N ILE A 57 3.54 -0.38 -20.44
CA ILE A 57 4.42 -0.54 -21.61
C ILE A 57 3.87 0.26 -22.78
N SER A 58 2.58 0.15 -23.06
CA SER A 58 1.90 0.89 -24.14
C SER A 58 2.00 2.41 -23.93
N SER A 59 1.84 2.87 -22.69
CA SER A 59 1.94 4.28 -22.32
C SER A 59 3.36 4.81 -22.52
N ILE A 60 4.38 4.07 -22.10
CA ILE A 60 5.79 4.44 -22.28
C ILE A 60 6.13 4.49 -23.78
N GLN A 61 5.73 3.48 -24.56
CA GLN A 61 5.95 3.45 -26.00
C GLN A 61 5.33 4.65 -26.71
N LYS A 62 4.08 4.98 -26.36
CA LYS A 62 3.35 6.13 -26.92
C LYS A 62 4.06 7.45 -26.58
N ASN A 63 4.44 7.64 -25.31
CA ASN A 63 5.10 8.85 -24.85
C ASN A 63 6.52 8.99 -25.47
N HIS A 64 7.28 7.90 -25.54
CA HIS A 64 8.59 7.87 -26.18
C HIS A 64 8.49 8.23 -27.68
N SER A 65 7.52 7.66 -28.41
CA SER A 65 7.28 7.98 -29.81
C SER A 65 6.90 9.44 -30.02
N SER A 66 6.09 10.00 -29.13
CA SER A 66 5.71 11.42 -29.18
C SER A 66 6.91 12.34 -28.96
N LEU A 67 7.77 12.03 -27.99
CA LEU A 67 9.02 12.77 -27.75
C LEU A 67 9.99 12.63 -28.92
N LEU A 68 10.13 11.43 -29.50
CA LEU A 68 10.97 11.19 -30.66
C LEU A 68 10.52 12.01 -31.86
N SER A 69 9.23 12.19 -32.07
CA SER A 69 8.69 13.03 -33.14
C SER A 69 9.00 14.51 -32.99
N ILE A 70 9.17 15.00 -31.75
CA ILE A 70 9.50 16.40 -31.44
C ILE A 70 11.01 16.64 -31.54
N PHE A 71 11.81 15.76 -30.93
CA PHE A 71 13.26 15.96 -30.78
C PHE A 71 14.09 15.29 -31.87
N GLY A 72 13.51 14.39 -32.67
CA GLY A 72 14.16 13.71 -33.79
C GLY A 72 15.16 12.61 -33.41
N LYS A 73 15.75 12.66 -32.22
CA LYS A 73 16.67 11.64 -31.68
C LYS A 73 16.46 11.49 -30.18
N LEU A 74 16.19 10.27 -29.74
CA LEU A 74 16.14 9.89 -28.33
C LEU A 74 16.93 8.59 -28.14
N LYS A 75 17.34 8.32 -26.90
CA LYS A 75 17.91 7.06 -26.51
C LYS A 75 16.84 5.96 -26.66
N GLU A 76 17.24 4.81 -27.16
CA GLU A 76 16.34 3.65 -27.24
C GLU A 76 15.93 3.21 -25.84
N VAL A 77 14.64 2.92 -25.66
CA VAL A 77 14.08 2.40 -24.40
C VAL A 77 13.83 0.92 -24.59
N VAL A 78 14.56 0.09 -23.84
CA VAL A 78 14.31 -1.35 -23.78
C VAL A 78 13.18 -1.60 -22.78
N LEU A 79 12.09 -2.18 -23.24
CA LEU A 79 10.92 -2.50 -22.43
C LEU A 79 10.80 -4.01 -22.27
N PRO A 80 10.20 -4.49 -21.15
CA PRO A 80 9.88 -5.89 -20.98
C PRO A 80 9.01 -6.42 -22.13
N ASN A 81 9.29 -7.62 -22.55
CA ASN A 81 8.48 -8.33 -23.55
C ASN A 81 7.40 -9.20 -22.87
N ASN A 82 6.56 -9.88 -23.65
CA ASN A 82 5.50 -10.73 -23.11
C ASN A 82 6.03 -11.89 -22.26
N GLU A 83 7.19 -12.46 -22.61
CA GLU A 83 7.81 -13.54 -21.84
C GLU A 83 8.27 -13.04 -20.46
N ASP A 84 8.83 -11.84 -20.39
CA ASP A 84 9.21 -11.22 -19.12
C ASP A 84 8.00 -10.98 -18.22
N ILE A 85 6.86 -10.57 -18.82
CA ILE A 85 5.60 -10.35 -18.09
C ILE A 85 5.06 -11.68 -17.56
N GLU A 86 4.97 -12.71 -18.39
CA GLU A 86 4.45 -14.02 -17.97
C GLU A 86 5.35 -14.65 -16.90
N ASN A 87 6.67 -14.56 -17.03
CA ASN A 87 7.61 -15.02 -16.00
C ASN A 87 7.40 -14.30 -14.66
N LEU A 88 7.14 -12.99 -14.68
CA LEU A 88 6.84 -12.24 -13.45
C LEU A 88 5.53 -12.73 -12.81
N ILE A 89 4.49 -12.94 -13.63
CA ILE A 89 3.18 -13.39 -13.17
C ILE A 89 3.25 -14.80 -12.59
N ASP A 90 3.93 -15.72 -13.27
CA ASP A 90 4.11 -17.10 -12.80
C ASP A 90 4.86 -17.16 -11.46
N ASN A 91 5.74 -16.19 -11.22
CA ASN A 91 6.49 -16.09 -9.97
C ASN A 91 5.73 -15.38 -8.83
N LEU A 92 4.59 -14.73 -9.11
CA LEU A 92 3.85 -13.96 -8.11
C LEU A 92 3.46 -14.79 -6.87
N PHE A 93 3.13 -16.07 -7.06
CA PHE A 93 2.68 -16.98 -6.01
C PHE A 93 3.66 -18.13 -5.71
N THR A 94 4.78 -18.23 -6.43
CA THR A 94 5.71 -19.38 -6.30
C THR A 94 6.93 -19.08 -5.43
N ASN A 95 7.35 -17.82 -5.35
CA ASN A 95 8.53 -17.41 -4.58
C ASN A 95 8.21 -16.98 -3.14
N ILE A 96 7.10 -17.52 -2.60
CA ILE A 96 6.66 -17.23 -1.24
C ILE A 96 7.25 -18.29 -0.31
N ASP A 97 8.28 -17.93 0.46
CA ASP A 97 8.92 -18.85 1.43
C ASP A 97 8.13 -18.92 2.77
N ILE A 98 6.82 -19.21 2.65
CA ILE A 98 5.90 -19.43 3.77
C ILE A 98 4.93 -20.56 3.45
N GLU A 99 4.35 -21.17 4.47
CA GLU A 99 3.31 -22.19 4.28
C GLU A 99 2.07 -21.58 3.65
N PHE A 100 1.59 -22.14 2.56
CA PHE A 100 0.36 -21.70 1.93
C PHE A 100 -0.53 -22.87 1.51
N VAL A 101 -1.81 -22.58 1.35
CA VAL A 101 -2.82 -23.50 0.83
C VAL A 101 -3.63 -22.82 -0.26
N GLU A 102 -3.73 -23.45 -1.42
CA GLU A 102 -4.64 -23.02 -2.48
C GLU A 102 -6.05 -23.52 -2.18
N ILE A 103 -7.04 -22.64 -2.34
CA ILE A 103 -8.46 -22.97 -2.21
C ILE A 103 -9.06 -23.00 -3.62
N PRO A 104 -9.38 -24.19 -4.15
CA PRO A 104 -9.92 -24.28 -5.49
C PRO A 104 -11.30 -23.63 -5.57
N PHE A 105 -11.64 -23.06 -6.73
CA PHE A 105 -12.95 -22.49 -7.01
C PHE A 105 -14.05 -23.54 -6.85
N GLY A 106 -14.87 -23.36 -5.85
CA GLY A 106 -15.93 -24.31 -5.47
C GLY A 106 -17.31 -23.90 -6.00
N ILE A 107 -18.10 -24.90 -6.42
CA ILE A 107 -19.51 -24.65 -6.84
C ILE A 107 -20.34 -24.09 -5.70
N ASP A 108 -20.11 -24.52 -4.47
CA ASP A 108 -20.84 -24.04 -3.30
C ASP A 108 -20.52 -22.58 -2.99
N SER A 109 -19.24 -22.18 -3.05
CA SER A 109 -18.83 -20.77 -2.91
C SER A 109 -19.45 -19.89 -4.00
N ALA A 110 -19.41 -20.38 -5.25
CA ALA A 110 -20.01 -19.68 -6.39
C ALA A 110 -21.54 -19.54 -6.23
N LYS A 111 -22.23 -20.59 -5.78
CA LYS A 111 -23.67 -20.57 -5.54
C LYS A 111 -24.04 -19.60 -4.42
N ASN A 112 -23.30 -19.60 -3.31
CA ASN A 112 -23.51 -18.68 -2.21
C ASN A 112 -23.33 -17.22 -2.66
N SER A 113 -22.26 -16.93 -3.41
CA SER A 113 -22.05 -15.61 -3.98
C SER A 113 -23.16 -15.19 -4.94
N PHE A 114 -23.60 -16.10 -5.80
CA PHE A 114 -24.71 -15.83 -6.73
C PHE A 114 -26.01 -15.48 -6.01
N LEU A 115 -26.36 -16.22 -4.95
CA LEU A 115 -27.55 -15.94 -4.13
C LEU A 115 -27.44 -14.57 -3.48
N LYS A 116 -26.27 -14.21 -2.89
CA LYS A 116 -26.05 -12.87 -2.34
C LYS A 116 -26.23 -11.76 -3.38
N THR A 117 -25.82 -12.01 -4.63
CA THR A 117 -26.00 -11.06 -5.74
C THR A 117 -27.48 -10.86 -6.08
N ILE A 118 -28.29 -11.95 -6.08
CA ILE A 118 -29.75 -11.89 -6.32
C ILE A 118 -30.44 -11.13 -5.18
N ASP A 119 -30.09 -11.46 -3.94
CA ASP A 119 -30.74 -10.93 -2.74
C ASP A 119 -30.21 -9.55 -2.35
N LYS A 120 -29.23 -9.00 -3.11
CA LYS A 120 -28.56 -7.73 -2.82
C LYS A 120 -28.01 -7.66 -1.40
N LEU A 121 -27.36 -8.74 -0.98
CA LEU A 121 -26.69 -8.83 0.32
C LEU A 121 -25.18 -8.55 0.19
N PRO A 122 -24.54 -7.99 1.21
CA PRO A 122 -23.10 -7.79 1.20
C PRO A 122 -22.32 -9.08 0.86
N PRO A 123 -21.25 -8.95 0.09
CA PRO A 123 -20.66 -7.74 -0.48
C PRO A 123 -21.36 -7.17 -1.73
N SER A 124 -22.47 -7.80 -2.22
CA SER A 124 -23.19 -7.42 -3.45
C SER A 124 -24.40 -6.48 -3.22
N ASP A 125 -24.42 -5.72 -2.13
CA ASP A 125 -25.56 -4.89 -1.73
C ASP A 125 -25.82 -3.67 -2.67
N LYS A 126 -24.76 -3.09 -3.24
CA LYS A 126 -24.87 -1.93 -4.13
C LYS A 126 -24.50 -2.21 -5.59
N SER A 127 -23.62 -3.15 -5.83
CA SER A 127 -23.15 -3.58 -7.14
C SER A 127 -22.94 -5.08 -7.15
N GLN A 128 -22.91 -5.68 -8.32
CA GLN A 128 -22.62 -7.11 -8.43
C GLN A 128 -21.15 -7.37 -8.10
N GLN A 129 -20.90 -7.95 -6.94
CA GLN A 129 -19.58 -8.29 -6.40
C GLN A 129 -19.45 -9.82 -6.30
N PHE A 130 -19.58 -10.51 -7.43
CA PHE A 130 -19.56 -11.98 -7.45
C PHE A 130 -18.25 -12.55 -6.90
N LYS A 131 -17.11 -11.97 -7.29
CA LYS A 131 -15.78 -12.43 -6.84
C LYS A 131 -15.63 -12.28 -5.34
N ASP A 132 -16.00 -11.13 -4.80
CA ASP A 132 -15.91 -10.86 -3.36
C ASP A 132 -16.83 -11.78 -2.56
N GLY A 133 -17.99 -12.12 -3.11
CA GLY A 133 -18.88 -13.11 -2.52
C GLY A 133 -18.29 -14.53 -2.50
N VAL A 134 -17.49 -14.91 -3.49
CA VAL A 134 -16.73 -16.18 -3.50
C VAL A 134 -15.62 -16.14 -2.46
N ILE A 135 -14.81 -15.06 -2.42
CA ILE A 135 -13.76 -14.87 -1.42
C ILE A 135 -14.35 -14.96 0.00
N TRP A 136 -15.48 -14.31 0.22
CA TRP A 136 -16.17 -14.40 1.50
C TRP A 136 -16.56 -15.83 1.86
N ALA A 137 -17.18 -16.57 0.92
CA ALA A 137 -17.59 -17.96 1.15
C ALA A 137 -16.39 -18.87 1.46
N ASP A 138 -15.25 -18.65 0.79
CA ASP A 138 -14.03 -19.38 1.05
C ASP A 138 -13.45 -19.04 2.44
N CYS A 139 -13.48 -17.76 2.85
CA CYS A 139 -13.12 -17.36 4.22
C CYS A 139 -14.00 -18.01 5.28
N VAL A 140 -15.34 -18.05 5.04
CA VAL A 140 -16.27 -18.75 5.94
C VAL A 140 -15.97 -20.24 6.02
N GLY A 141 -15.61 -20.87 4.89
CA GLY A 141 -15.19 -22.28 4.87
C GLY A 141 -13.95 -22.56 5.71
N LEU A 142 -13.01 -21.63 5.76
CA LEU A 142 -11.78 -21.73 6.58
C LEU A 142 -12.07 -21.62 8.09
N LEU A 143 -13.15 -20.95 8.51
CA LEU A 143 -13.51 -20.81 9.91
C LEU A 143 -13.80 -22.15 10.60
N SER A 144 -14.10 -23.19 9.83
CA SER A 144 -14.23 -24.56 10.38
C SER A 144 -12.86 -25.15 10.79
N LYS A 145 -11.76 -24.56 10.37
CA LYS A 145 -10.39 -25.06 10.56
C LYS A 145 -9.54 -24.17 11.48
N GLY A 146 -9.92 -22.91 11.68
CA GLY A 146 -9.20 -21.96 12.52
C GLY A 146 -9.59 -20.52 12.27
N ASP A 147 -8.99 -19.61 13.02
CA ASP A 147 -9.18 -18.18 12.84
C ASP A 147 -8.74 -17.72 11.45
N VAL A 148 -9.48 -16.77 10.90
CA VAL A 148 -9.26 -16.22 9.56
C VAL A 148 -8.97 -14.73 9.64
N HIS A 149 -7.89 -14.29 9.02
CA HIS A 149 -7.50 -12.90 8.88
C HIS A 149 -7.64 -12.51 7.40
N LEU A 150 -8.66 -11.72 7.09
CA LEU A 150 -8.90 -11.20 5.72
C LEU A 150 -8.35 -9.79 5.61
N VAL A 151 -7.46 -9.57 4.64
CA VAL A 151 -6.94 -8.24 4.31
C VAL A 151 -7.52 -7.81 2.96
N THR A 152 -8.35 -6.77 2.97
CA THR A 152 -8.99 -6.25 1.76
C THR A 152 -9.27 -4.75 1.86
N GLU A 153 -9.01 -4.02 0.80
CA GLU A 153 -9.39 -2.62 0.64
C GLU A 153 -10.84 -2.45 0.15
N ASP A 154 -11.53 -3.55 -0.19
CA ASP A 154 -12.90 -3.43 -0.69
C ASP A 154 -13.86 -3.03 0.44
N LYS A 155 -14.37 -1.82 0.30
CA LYS A 155 -15.34 -1.23 1.24
C LYS A 155 -16.67 -1.97 1.33
N ALA A 156 -16.94 -2.92 0.43
CA ALA A 156 -18.14 -3.75 0.48
C ALA A 156 -18.19 -4.68 1.70
N PHE A 157 -17.03 -5.03 2.27
CA PHE A 157 -16.94 -5.80 3.50
C PHE A 157 -17.16 -4.98 4.78
N TYR A 158 -17.05 -3.65 4.70
CA TYR A 158 -17.04 -2.76 5.86
C TYR A 158 -18.40 -2.10 6.09
N GLN A 159 -18.78 -2.01 7.37
CA GLN A 159 -20.02 -1.36 7.79
C GLN A 159 -20.05 0.10 7.31
N ASP A 160 -21.14 0.50 6.64
CA ASP A 160 -21.31 1.81 6.01
C ASP A 160 -20.18 2.19 5.06
N ARG A 161 -19.43 1.20 4.55
CA ARG A 161 -18.25 1.37 3.68
C ARG A 161 -17.13 2.21 4.30
N GLN A 162 -16.97 2.10 5.63
CA GLN A 162 -15.95 2.79 6.42
C GLN A 162 -15.06 1.77 7.14
N TYR A 163 -13.77 1.80 6.89
CA TYR A 163 -12.81 0.86 7.49
C TYR A 163 -12.87 0.84 9.02
N SER A 164 -13.02 2.03 9.64
CA SER A 164 -13.10 2.16 11.10
C SER A 164 -14.31 1.48 11.76
N LYS A 165 -15.33 1.09 10.98
CA LYS A 165 -16.53 0.43 11.50
C LYS A 165 -16.48 -1.10 11.46
N GLY A 166 -15.40 -1.65 10.90
CA GLY A 166 -15.20 -3.10 10.81
C GLY A 166 -16.22 -3.81 9.92
N LEU A 167 -16.35 -5.11 10.11
CA LEU A 167 -17.18 -5.99 9.28
C LEU A 167 -18.65 -5.61 9.28
N VAL A 168 -19.29 -5.60 8.10
CA VAL A 168 -20.71 -5.30 7.93
C VAL A 168 -21.59 -6.31 8.68
N SER A 169 -22.67 -5.83 9.30
CA SER A 169 -23.49 -6.59 10.23
C SER A 169 -24.04 -7.90 9.65
N ASN A 170 -24.45 -7.92 8.39
CA ASN A 170 -24.95 -9.13 7.75
C ASN A 170 -23.89 -10.24 7.70
N LEU A 171 -22.66 -9.90 7.28
CA LEU A 171 -21.56 -10.86 7.22
C LEU A 171 -21.13 -11.29 8.63
N LYS A 172 -21.16 -10.38 9.60
CA LYS A 172 -20.90 -10.70 11.00
C LYS A 172 -21.89 -11.71 11.57
N ASN A 173 -23.17 -11.59 11.22
CA ASN A 173 -24.21 -12.53 11.65
C ASN A 173 -24.03 -13.93 11.03
N GLU A 174 -23.54 -14.02 9.79
CA GLU A 174 -23.27 -15.29 9.12
C GLU A 174 -22.20 -16.12 9.83
N ILE A 175 -21.24 -15.47 10.44
CA ILE A 175 -20.12 -16.14 11.13
C ILE A 175 -20.34 -16.28 12.63
N ALA A 176 -21.41 -15.75 13.20
CA ALA A 176 -21.65 -15.70 14.64
C ALA A 176 -21.76 -17.08 15.32
N SER A 177 -22.05 -18.15 14.56
CA SER A 177 -22.16 -19.52 15.07
C SER A 177 -20.85 -20.31 15.03
N PHE A 178 -19.79 -19.78 14.45
CA PHE A 178 -18.49 -20.44 14.41
C PHE A 178 -17.74 -20.24 15.72
N GLU A 179 -16.94 -21.24 16.12
CA GLU A 179 -16.05 -21.15 17.29
C GLU A 179 -14.84 -20.27 17.02
N ASN A 180 -14.37 -20.25 15.76
CA ASN A 180 -13.23 -19.46 15.32
C ASN A 180 -13.68 -18.07 14.82
N ASN A 181 -12.78 -17.10 14.86
CA ASN A 181 -13.05 -15.71 14.55
C ASN A 181 -12.56 -15.32 13.16
N LEU A 182 -13.26 -14.37 12.54
CA LEU A 182 -12.78 -13.67 11.35
C LEU A 182 -12.41 -12.23 11.74
N PHE A 183 -11.16 -11.89 11.43
CA PHE A 183 -10.59 -10.56 11.60
C PHE A 183 -10.45 -9.91 10.24
N LEU A 184 -10.88 -8.66 10.13
CA LEU A 184 -10.87 -7.88 8.89
C LEU A 184 -9.90 -6.70 9.01
N TYR A 185 -9.00 -6.56 8.03
CA TYR A 185 -8.00 -5.51 7.98
C TYR A 185 -8.08 -4.76 6.66
N SER A 186 -7.91 -3.44 6.72
CA SER A 186 -7.93 -2.58 5.53
C SER A 186 -6.59 -2.52 4.80
N SER A 187 -5.51 -2.97 5.45
CA SER A 187 -4.15 -2.97 4.89
C SER A 187 -3.29 -4.06 5.52
N LEU A 188 -2.16 -4.37 4.87
CA LEU A 188 -1.13 -5.22 5.49
C LEU A 188 -0.53 -4.57 6.73
N HIS A 189 -0.44 -3.25 6.75
CA HIS A 189 0.01 -2.51 7.91
C HIS A 189 -0.87 -2.78 9.14
N ASP A 190 -2.20 -2.72 8.99
CA ASP A 190 -3.12 -3.05 10.07
C ASP A 190 -2.95 -4.49 10.57
N LEU A 191 -2.71 -5.43 9.64
CA LEU A 191 -2.46 -6.84 9.98
C LEU A 191 -1.23 -7.01 10.86
N ILE A 192 -0.10 -6.37 10.52
CA ILE A 192 1.18 -6.56 11.21
C ILE A 192 1.43 -5.59 12.37
N LYS A 193 0.53 -4.68 12.64
CA LYS A 193 0.69 -3.66 13.68
C LYS A 193 1.00 -4.23 15.07
N SER A 194 0.62 -5.48 15.32
CA SER A 194 0.94 -6.18 16.57
C SER A 194 2.41 -6.63 16.70
N ILE A 195 3.21 -6.49 15.61
CA ILE A 195 4.63 -6.89 15.60
C ILE A 195 5.54 -5.67 15.80
N GLN A 196 5.00 -4.58 16.28
CA GLN A 196 5.79 -3.38 16.51
C GLN A 196 7.04 -3.69 17.36
N SER A 197 8.19 -3.16 16.92
CA SER A 197 9.46 -3.32 17.62
C SER A 197 9.59 -2.26 18.72
N ASP A 198 10.25 -2.61 19.83
CA ASP A 198 10.58 -1.67 20.92
C ASP A 198 11.84 -0.83 20.63
N VAL A 199 12.37 -0.86 19.40
CA VAL A 199 13.54 -0.07 19.02
C VAL A 199 13.17 1.40 18.96
N ALA A 200 13.87 2.21 19.77
CA ALA A 200 13.73 3.66 19.74
C ALA A 200 14.38 4.22 18.46
N ILE A 201 13.58 4.91 17.67
CA ILE A 201 14.03 5.60 16.45
C ILE A 201 13.99 7.10 16.72
N LEU A 202 15.12 7.76 16.46
CA LEU A 202 15.21 9.22 16.60
C LEU A 202 14.65 9.89 15.34
N PRO A 203 13.62 10.73 15.44
CA PRO A 203 13.00 11.40 14.29
C PRO A 203 13.99 12.24 13.49
N GLU A 204 14.94 12.87 14.15
CA GLU A 204 15.96 13.72 13.53
C GLU A 204 16.92 12.91 12.62
N ASP A 205 17.34 11.72 13.06
CA ASP A 205 18.19 10.83 12.27
C ASP A 205 17.45 10.31 11.05
N LEU A 206 16.17 9.95 11.22
CA LEU A 206 15.29 9.52 10.14
C LEU A 206 15.08 10.64 9.11
N LEU A 207 14.73 11.86 9.58
CA LEU A 207 14.55 13.02 8.69
C LEU A 207 15.81 13.34 7.91
N LYS A 208 16.97 13.33 8.56
CA LYS A 208 18.26 13.58 7.91
C LYS A 208 18.50 12.58 6.78
N SER A 209 18.36 11.29 7.06
CA SER A 209 18.56 10.25 6.04
C SER A 209 17.51 10.31 4.93
N PHE A 210 16.28 10.69 5.26
CA PHE A 210 15.22 10.92 4.27
C PHE A 210 15.59 12.05 3.31
N LEU A 211 16.04 13.19 3.84
CA LEU A 211 16.43 14.35 3.03
C LEU A 211 17.63 14.07 2.15
N GLU A 212 18.60 13.25 2.55
CA GLU A 212 19.76 12.87 1.71
C GLU A 212 19.31 12.31 0.34
N ASN A 213 18.14 11.66 0.27
CA ASN A 213 17.63 11.06 -0.96
C ASN A 213 16.48 11.85 -1.60
N ASN A 214 15.78 12.69 -0.84
CA ASN A 214 14.55 13.34 -1.28
C ASN A 214 14.62 14.88 -1.22
N GLU A 215 15.78 15.47 -0.91
CA GLU A 215 15.97 16.89 -0.70
C GLU A 215 15.45 17.74 -1.86
N GLU A 216 15.77 17.36 -3.10
CA GLU A 216 15.35 18.10 -4.29
C GLU A 216 13.82 18.17 -4.42
N SER A 217 13.11 17.10 -4.08
CA SER A 217 11.64 17.08 -4.11
C SER A 217 11.03 18.00 -3.08
N VAL A 218 11.50 17.86 -1.84
CA VAL A 218 11.00 18.64 -0.68
C VAL A 218 11.32 20.12 -0.85
N ASN A 219 12.56 20.46 -1.18
CA ASN A 219 12.98 21.85 -1.37
C ASN A 219 12.23 22.50 -2.53
N ARG A 220 11.99 21.81 -3.63
CA ARG A 220 11.21 22.35 -4.76
C ARG A 220 9.79 22.75 -4.34
N THR A 221 9.20 22.04 -3.40
CA THR A 221 7.87 22.38 -2.86
C THR A 221 7.93 23.63 -1.99
N LEU A 222 8.93 23.73 -1.12
CA LEU A 222 9.07 24.84 -0.17
C LEU A 222 9.58 26.13 -0.83
N GLU A 223 10.59 26.05 -1.71
CA GLU A 223 11.16 27.20 -2.41
C GLU A 223 10.15 27.98 -3.24
N ARG A 224 9.18 27.27 -3.86
CA ARG A 224 8.12 27.90 -4.65
C ARG A 224 7.24 28.83 -3.84
N VAL A 225 7.08 28.53 -2.56
CA VAL A 225 6.23 29.30 -1.65
C VAL A 225 7.05 30.13 -0.66
N GLY A 226 8.39 30.14 -0.81
CA GLY A 226 9.31 30.96 -0.02
C GLY A 226 9.49 30.51 1.42
N PHE A 227 9.57 29.21 1.64
CA PHE A 227 9.85 28.59 2.94
C PHE A 227 11.08 27.70 2.88
N GLU A 228 11.66 27.43 4.05
CA GLU A 228 12.72 26.44 4.29
C GLU A 228 12.34 25.52 5.43
N ILE A 229 12.95 24.33 5.46
CA ILE A 229 12.72 23.33 6.51
C ILE A 229 13.22 23.86 7.85
N GLY A 230 12.41 23.68 8.88
CA GLY A 230 12.75 23.97 10.29
C GLY A 230 12.80 22.70 11.14
N ASP A 231 12.31 22.80 12.37
CA ASP A 231 12.39 21.73 13.36
C ASP A 231 11.19 20.76 13.26
N ILE A 232 11.38 19.53 13.72
CA ILE A 232 10.30 18.55 13.84
C ILE A 232 9.38 18.98 15.00
N GLU A 233 8.10 19.21 14.70
CA GLU A 233 7.07 19.58 15.69
C GLU A 233 6.45 18.32 16.32
N ASP A 234 6.21 17.29 15.52
CA ASP A 234 5.61 16.01 15.95
C ASP A 234 6.05 14.87 15.04
N SER A 235 5.97 13.64 15.54
CA SER A 235 6.33 12.46 14.76
C SER A 235 5.54 11.24 15.20
N VAL A 236 5.13 10.42 14.21
CA VAL A 236 4.59 9.09 14.43
C VAL A 236 5.48 8.11 13.66
N ILE A 237 6.21 7.25 14.39
CA ILE A 237 7.12 6.29 13.81
C ILE A 237 6.74 4.90 14.30
N SER A 238 6.56 3.97 13.36
CA SER A 238 6.30 2.56 13.64
C SER A 238 7.41 1.72 13.05
N SER A 239 7.90 0.74 13.82
CA SER A 239 8.92 -0.19 13.35
C SER A 239 8.45 -1.63 13.48
N PHE A 240 8.77 -2.45 12.48
CA PHE A 240 8.32 -3.82 12.39
C PHE A 240 9.49 -4.74 12.06
N ALA A 241 9.57 -5.88 12.75
CA ALA A 241 10.58 -6.89 12.46
C ALA A 241 10.36 -7.47 11.05
N THR A 242 11.47 -7.79 10.38
CA THR A 242 11.47 -8.47 9.07
C THR A 242 12.06 -9.88 9.21
N GLU A 243 12.19 -10.59 8.09
CA GLU A 243 12.85 -11.91 8.06
C GLU A 243 14.34 -11.83 8.42
N SER A 244 14.98 -10.70 8.20
CA SER A 244 16.35 -10.45 8.64
C SER A 244 16.33 -9.89 10.06
N PRO A 245 17.01 -10.54 11.03
CA PRO A 245 17.04 -10.05 12.41
C PRO A 245 17.64 -8.65 12.59
N SER A 246 18.49 -8.24 11.66
CA SER A 246 19.13 -6.91 11.69
C SER A 246 18.36 -5.82 10.92
N LEU A 247 17.27 -6.17 10.22
CA LEU A 247 16.50 -5.21 9.45
C LEU A 247 15.13 -4.99 10.04
N LEU A 248 14.75 -3.73 10.23
CA LEU A 248 13.40 -3.31 10.56
C LEU A 248 12.76 -2.62 9.35
N TYR A 249 11.50 -2.91 9.08
CA TYR A 249 10.66 -2.05 8.29
C TYR A 249 10.21 -0.87 9.15
N VAL A 250 10.30 0.35 8.63
CA VAL A 250 9.96 1.58 9.35
C VAL A 250 8.94 2.36 8.54
N GLU A 251 7.85 2.74 9.16
CA GLU A 251 6.89 3.73 8.63
C GLU A 251 6.93 4.98 9.47
N PHE A 252 6.76 6.14 8.83
CA PHE A 252 6.81 7.40 9.53
C PHE A 252 5.85 8.44 8.95
N GLU A 253 5.37 9.29 9.86
CA GLU A 253 4.78 10.59 9.59
C GLU A 253 5.53 11.62 10.42
N LEU A 254 6.07 12.65 9.78
CA LEU A 254 6.80 13.73 10.42
C LEU A 254 6.06 15.04 10.15
N LEU A 255 5.73 15.78 11.20
CA LEU A 255 5.23 17.15 11.13
C LEU A 255 6.39 18.10 11.41
N ILE A 256 6.73 18.92 10.45
CA ILE A 256 7.90 19.80 10.47
C ILE A 256 7.43 21.25 10.37
N THR A 257 7.91 22.10 11.28
CA THR A 257 7.74 23.55 11.14
C THR A 257 8.60 24.04 9.98
N CYS A 258 8.14 25.04 9.25
CA CYS A 258 8.89 25.64 8.15
C CYS A 258 8.98 27.15 8.34
N ASN A 259 10.16 27.69 8.11
CA ASN A 259 10.46 29.11 8.28
C ASN A 259 10.26 29.87 6.98
N ALA A 260 9.57 31.01 7.03
CA ALA A 260 9.48 31.88 5.88
C ALA A 260 10.84 32.52 5.57
N VAL A 261 11.33 32.39 4.33
CA VAL A 261 12.59 32.98 3.88
C VAL A 261 12.40 34.46 3.56
N ILE A 262 11.18 34.88 3.21
CA ILE A 262 10.84 36.24 2.84
C ILE A 262 9.92 36.81 3.90
N ASP A 263 10.26 37.98 4.43
CA ASP A 263 9.42 38.71 5.38
C ASP A 263 8.34 39.53 4.62
N ASP A 264 7.35 38.81 4.08
CA ASP A 264 6.23 39.39 3.34
C ASP A 264 4.86 39.15 4.00
N GLY A 265 4.88 38.70 5.27
CA GLY A 265 3.67 38.42 6.05
C GLY A 265 3.22 36.94 6.00
N ARG A 266 3.92 36.06 5.29
CA ARG A 266 3.68 34.63 5.37
C ARG A 266 4.10 34.08 6.73
N SER A 267 3.36 33.10 7.23
CA SER A 267 3.66 32.50 8.55
C SER A 267 3.10 31.10 8.70
N ASN A 268 3.45 30.47 9.83
CA ASN A 268 2.93 29.16 10.24
C ASN A 268 3.08 28.06 9.18
N GLY A 269 4.23 28.02 8.50
CA GLY A 269 4.54 26.94 7.57
C GLY A 269 4.68 25.61 8.31
N ARG A 270 3.95 24.60 7.85
CA ARG A 270 3.99 23.22 8.36
C ARG A 270 4.04 22.25 7.21
N LEU A 271 5.05 21.39 7.24
CA LEU A 271 5.23 20.32 6.28
C LEU A 271 4.96 18.98 6.96
N MET A 272 4.00 18.22 6.44
CA MET A 272 3.78 16.84 6.82
C MET A 272 4.41 15.94 5.75
N LEU A 273 5.38 15.13 6.17
CA LEU A 273 6.02 14.09 5.35
C LEU A 273 5.54 12.73 5.81
N SER A 274 5.20 11.87 4.87
CA SER A 274 4.88 10.46 5.15
C SER A 274 5.69 9.55 4.25
N GLY A 275 6.17 8.45 4.79
CA GLY A 275 6.99 7.51 4.05
C GLY A 275 7.25 6.21 4.77
N ASP A 276 8.06 5.37 4.14
CA ASP A 276 8.59 4.14 4.71
C ASP A 276 10.04 3.90 4.32
N GLY A 277 10.64 2.87 4.91
CA GLY A 277 11.99 2.43 4.58
C GLY A 277 12.45 1.26 5.44
N GLN A 278 13.75 1.02 5.43
CA GLN A 278 14.42 0.01 6.25
C GLN A 278 15.42 0.67 7.18
N LEU A 279 15.52 0.16 8.41
CA LEU A 279 16.59 0.46 9.35
C LEU A 279 17.44 -0.79 9.54
N ASP A 280 18.72 -0.71 9.19
CA ASP A 280 19.72 -1.72 9.54
C ASP A 280 20.20 -1.47 10.97
N LEU A 281 19.90 -2.40 11.88
CA LEU A 281 20.27 -2.31 13.30
C LEU A 281 21.76 -2.45 13.55
N ASP A 282 22.47 -3.22 12.71
CA ASP A 282 23.90 -3.45 12.85
C ASP A 282 24.71 -2.26 12.36
N ALA A 283 24.28 -1.68 11.24
CA ALA A 283 24.92 -0.52 10.65
C ALA A 283 24.40 0.83 11.23
N GLY A 284 23.21 0.83 11.84
CA GLY A 284 22.55 2.04 12.29
C GLY A 284 22.17 3.00 11.14
N THR A 285 21.91 2.46 9.95
CA THR A 285 21.64 3.25 8.75
C THR A 285 20.28 2.96 8.16
N TYR A 286 19.66 3.99 7.60
CA TYR A 286 18.41 3.87 6.86
C TYR A 286 18.68 3.61 5.37
N SER A 287 17.86 2.77 4.77
CA SER A 287 17.89 2.50 3.34
C SER A 287 16.46 2.40 2.78
N GLU A 288 16.35 2.45 1.47
CA GLU A 288 15.07 2.34 0.76
C GLU A 288 13.97 3.30 1.28
N LEU A 289 14.38 4.48 1.77
CA LEU A 289 13.45 5.49 2.25
C LEU A 289 12.61 6.03 1.08
N ARG A 290 11.31 5.80 1.15
CA ARG A 290 10.33 6.19 0.14
C ARG A 290 9.42 7.28 0.69
N ASN A 291 9.12 8.26 -0.15
CA ASN A 291 8.19 9.33 0.16
C ASN A 291 6.81 9.02 -0.40
N PHE A 292 5.80 8.88 0.44
CA PHE A 292 4.43 8.65 -0.01
C PHE A 292 3.62 9.92 -0.14
N GLY A 293 3.95 10.95 0.63
CA GLY A 293 3.20 12.17 0.59
C GLY A 293 3.89 13.34 1.26
N GLU A 294 3.72 14.47 0.63
CA GLU A 294 4.09 15.77 1.17
C GLU A 294 2.84 16.63 1.22
N GLU A 295 2.51 17.15 2.39
CA GLU A 295 1.44 18.11 2.55
C GLU A 295 2.01 19.34 3.24
N PHE A 296 1.97 20.50 2.57
CA PHE A 296 2.46 21.75 3.11
C PHE A 296 1.32 22.72 3.29
N VAL A 297 1.23 23.31 4.48
CA VAL A 297 0.21 24.29 4.86
C VAL A 297 0.89 25.54 5.41
N TYR A 298 0.43 26.73 5.02
CA TYR A 298 0.93 27.99 5.52
C TYR A 298 -0.15 29.08 5.50
N ILE A 299 0.05 30.16 6.25
CA ILE A 299 -0.79 31.35 6.18
C ILE A 299 -0.17 32.34 5.21
N SER A 300 -0.91 32.72 4.20
CA SER A 300 -0.52 33.71 3.20
C SER A 300 -0.62 35.14 3.74
N PRO A 301 -0.03 36.16 3.07
CA PRO A 301 -0.02 37.55 3.53
C PRO A 301 -1.39 38.18 3.74
N ASP A 302 -2.41 37.71 3.05
CA ASP A 302 -3.80 38.13 3.21
C ASP A 302 -4.54 37.39 4.34
N GLY A 303 -3.86 36.50 5.06
CA GLY A 303 -4.40 35.77 6.20
C GLY A 303 -5.14 34.48 5.81
N ALA A 304 -5.15 34.08 4.55
CA ALA A 304 -5.77 32.84 4.12
C ALA A 304 -4.84 31.66 4.37
N GLU A 305 -5.40 30.51 4.74
CA GLU A 305 -4.67 29.24 4.82
C GLU A 305 -4.51 28.67 3.40
N GLU A 306 -3.28 28.48 2.98
CA GLU A 306 -2.96 27.81 1.72
C GLU A 306 -2.38 26.41 1.97
N LYS A 307 -2.81 25.45 1.15
CA LYS A 307 -2.43 24.05 1.27
C LYS A 307 -1.93 23.52 -0.08
N THR A 308 -0.75 22.90 -0.03
CA THR A 308 -0.17 22.18 -1.17
C THR A 308 -0.02 20.72 -0.79
N LYS A 309 -0.52 19.81 -1.61
CA LYS A 309 -0.37 18.37 -1.39
C LYS A 309 0.31 17.74 -2.60
N ASN A 310 1.43 17.09 -2.38
CA ASN A 310 2.11 16.26 -3.35
C ASN A 310 2.05 14.81 -2.88
N THR A 311 1.54 13.92 -3.71
CA THR A 311 1.66 12.49 -3.48
C THR A 311 2.74 12.00 -4.43
N VAL A 312 3.84 11.50 -3.89
CA VAL A 312 4.95 10.96 -4.67
C VAL A 312 4.84 9.45 -4.64
N ILE A 313 4.90 8.84 -5.79
CA ILE A 313 4.92 7.41 -5.91
C ILE A 313 6.23 7.02 -6.54
N PHE A 314 7.01 6.24 -5.79
CA PHE A 314 8.21 5.64 -6.30
C PHE A 314 7.88 4.31 -6.97
N ILE A 315 8.37 4.14 -8.17
CA ILE A 315 8.54 2.82 -8.74
C ILE A 315 9.89 2.36 -8.22
N ASP A 316 9.89 1.40 -7.31
CA ASP A 316 11.11 0.76 -6.88
C ASP A 316 11.80 0.15 -8.11
N SER A 317 13.05 0.52 -8.33
CA SER A 317 13.82 0.09 -9.52
C SER A 317 14.14 -1.41 -9.51
N ALA A 318 14.05 -2.07 -8.38
CA ALA A 318 14.30 -3.50 -8.22
C ALA A 318 13.03 -4.33 -8.39
N VAL A 319 11.89 -3.73 -8.19
CA VAL A 319 10.60 -4.39 -8.25
C VAL A 319 9.66 -3.42 -8.94
N ILE A 320 8.96 -3.85 -9.97
CA ILE A 320 7.86 -3.07 -10.53
C ILE A 320 6.74 -3.03 -9.49
N GLY A 321 7.03 -2.41 -8.38
CA GLY A 321 6.14 -2.22 -7.26
C GLY A 321 5.16 -1.11 -7.58
N HIS A 322 3.92 -1.40 -7.39
CA HIS A 322 2.84 -0.49 -7.73
C HIS A 322 2.11 -0.02 -6.50
N LYS A 323 2.58 1.09 -5.99
CA LYS A 323 1.58 2.04 -5.48
C LYS A 323 1.12 2.85 -6.69
N GLU A 324 -0.19 2.95 -6.90
CA GLU A 324 -0.76 3.76 -7.97
C GLU A 324 -0.10 5.12 -8.03
N VAL A 325 0.37 5.53 -9.21
CA VAL A 325 0.83 6.90 -9.43
C VAL A 325 -0.39 7.81 -9.34
N LYS A 326 -0.66 8.30 -8.15
CA LYS A 326 -1.56 9.44 -8.00
C LYS A 326 -0.73 10.66 -8.37
N HIS A 327 -0.99 11.22 -9.54
CA HIS A 327 -0.35 12.45 -9.97
C HIS A 327 -0.34 13.46 -8.83
N SER A 328 0.76 14.22 -8.70
CA SER A 328 0.78 15.38 -7.84
C SER A 328 -0.35 16.31 -8.28
N VAL A 329 -1.41 16.33 -7.52
CA VAL A 329 -2.52 17.24 -7.77
C VAL A 329 -2.28 18.43 -6.85
N ARG A 330 -1.91 19.56 -7.46
CA ARG A 330 -1.91 20.82 -6.75
C ARG A 330 -3.34 21.32 -6.71
N TYR A 331 -3.92 21.33 -5.55
CA TYR A 331 -5.12 22.07 -5.30
C TYR A 331 -4.71 23.45 -4.76
N LYS A 332 -4.98 24.52 -5.53
CA LYS A 332 -5.30 25.78 -4.89
C LYS A 332 -6.72 25.62 -4.40
N LEU A 333 -6.89 25.75 -3.11
CA LEU A 333 -8.21 26.01 -2.57
C LEU A 333 -8.47 27.49 -2.89
N ASP A 334 -9.40 27.74 -3.82
CA ASP A 334 -9.97 29.07 -4.05
C ASP A 334 -10.89 29.42 -2.88
#